data_02322ab3bb51fd3a989f3d4f3b1c063e
#
_entry.id   02322ab3bb51fd3a989f3d4f3b1c063e
#
_cell.length_a   1.000
_cell.length_b   1.000
_cell.length_c   1.000
_cell.angle_alpha   90.00
_cell.angle_beta   90.00
_cell.angle_gamma   90.00
#
_symmetry.space_group_name_H-M   'P 1'
#
loop_
_entity.id
_entity.type
_entity.pdbx_description
1 polymer ?
#
loop_
_entity_poly.entity_id
_entity_poly.type
_entity_poly.pdbx_seq_one_letter_code
_entity_poly.pdbx_strand_id
1 'polypeptide(L)'
;MKKIAVVASAVLMSMGFGMALAQQTSSIKQNKKGVVMKGFVQNIEDLAIKNDDFRQVLYTTKQCQLVLMALKPKEEIGAEVHKSDQFFRVEVGTGEAVLDGVRTPISAGSAVVVPAGVNHNIINTGNVPMKLYTLYAPPNHRDGVVHHTRADAEADNEHFDGKTTE
;
A
#
# COMPACT_ATOMS: atom_id res chain seq x y z
N MET A 1 -60.21 44.78 -27.40
CA MET A 1 -59.19 44.71 -26.37
C MET A 1 -58.19 43.64 -26.78
N LYS A 2 -57.03 44.02 -27.27
CA LYS A 2 -56.01 43.13 -27.84
C LYS A 2 -55.05 42.78 -26.76
N LYS A 3 -54.87 41.45 -26.46
CA LYS A 3 -53.84 40.94 -25.58
C LYS A 3 -52.55 40.68 -26.37
N ILE A 4 -51.53 41.39 -26.01
CA ILE A 4 -50.16 41.18 -26.54
C ILE A 4 -49.50 40.11 -25.71
N ALA A 5 -49.11 38.99 -26.34
CA ALA A 5 -48.30 37.95 -25.75
C ALA A 5 -46.81 38.30 -25.98
N VAL A 6 -46.07 38.46 -24.90
CA VAL A 6 -44.61 38.59 -24.93
C VAL A 6 -44.02 37.20 -24.81
N VAL A 7 -43.33 36.78 -25.87
CA VAL A 7 -42.55 35.54 -25.88
C VAL A 7 -41.13 35.89 -25.40
N ALA A 8 -40.78 35.45 -24.23
CA ALA A 8 -39.42 35.55 -23.73
C ALA A 8 -38.63 34.28 -24.16
N SER A 9 -37.70 34.45 -25.10
CA SER A 9 -36.73 33.44 -25.46
C SER A 9 -35.65 33.37 -24.39
N ALA A 10 -35.67 32.30 -23.62
CA ALA A 10 -34.56 31.93 -22.73
C ALA A 10 -33.51 31.16 -23.53
N VAL A 11 -32.39 31.81 -23.79
CA VAL A 11 -31.19 31.13 -24.32
C VAL A 11 -30.52 30.43 -23.17
N LEU A 12 -30.62 29.11 -23.14
CA LEU A 12 -29.87 28.25 -22.21
C LEU A 12 -28.44 28.10 -22.75
N MET A 13 -27.51 28.86 -22.19
CA MET A 13 -26.09 28.61 -22.35
C MET A 13 -25.71 27.43 -21.45
N SER A 14 -25.62 26.24 -22.02
CA SER A 14 -25.01 25.08 -21.34
C SER A 14 -23.49 25.24 -21.35
N MET A 15 -22.96 25.79 -20.26
CA MET A 15 -21.51 25.67 -19.99
C MET A 15 -21.22 24.22 -19.61
N GLY A 16 -20.72 23.46 -20.58
CA GLY A 16 -20.15 22.15 -20.35
C GLY A 16 -18.88 22.28 -19.53
N PHE A 17 -18.98 22.01 -18.22
CA PHE A 17 -17.83 21.77 -17.37
C PHE A 17 -17.30 20.39 -17.75
N GLY A 18 -16.42 20.33 -18.74
CA GLY A 18 -15.61 19.17 -19.05
C GLY A 18 -14.56 19.02 -17.94
N MET A 19 -14.88 18.26 -16.89
CA MET A 19 -13.87 17.73 -15.99
C MET A 19 -13.03 16.73 -16.78
N ALA A 20 -11.91 17.21 -17.30
CA ALA A 20 -10.83 16.33 -17.74
C ALA A 20 -10.27 15.66 -16.49
N LEU A 21 -10.71 14.42 -16.22
CA LEU A 21 -10.00 13.52 -15.33
C LEU A 21 -8.65 13.23 -16.00
N ALA A 22 -7.64 13.98 -15.61
CA ALA A 22 -6.27 13.65 -15.96
C ALA A 22 -5.98 12.31 -15.32
N GLN A 23 -5.98 11.24 -16.11
CA GLN A 23 -5.40 9.97 -15.74
C GLN A 23 -3.92 10.24 -15.46
N GLN A 24 -3.58 10.32 -14.18
CA GLN A 24 -2.21 10.38 -13.73
C GLN A 24 -1.65 8.95 -13.85
N THR A 25 -1.34 8.57 -15.10
CA THR A 25 -0.44 7.45 -15.33
C THR A 25 0.90 7.85 -14.73
N SER A 26 1.31 7.15 -13.68
CA SER A 26 2.63 7.29 -13.08
C SER A 26 3.69 6.79 -14.04
N SER A 27 3.96 7.55 -15.11
CA SER A 27 5.16 7.37 -15.87
C SER A 27 6.31 7.95 -15.05
N ILE A 28 7.29 7.12 -14.73
CA ILE A 28 8.61 7.56 -14.30
C ILE A 28 9.04 8.63 -15.30
N LYS A 29 9.03 9.90 -14.89
CA LYS A 29 9.50 10.99 -15.75
C LYS A 29 11.00 10.82 -15.93
N GLN A 30 11.41 10.24 -17.04
CA GLN A 30 12.78 10.33 -17.49
C GLN A 30 13.10 11.81 -17.71
N ASN A 31 13.96 12.34 -16.86
CA ASN A 31 14.51 13.68 -17.05
C ASN A 31 15.35 13.69 -18.34
N LYS A 32 15.23 14.71 -19.17
CA LYS A 32 15.86 14.85 -20.51
C LYS A 32 17.39 14.76 -20.57
N LYS A 33 18.07 14.36 -19.50
CA LYS A 33 19.53 14.16 -19.41
C LYS A 33 19.97 12.76 -18.98
N GLY A 34 19.10 11.75 -19.05
CA GLY A 34 19.49 10.36 -18.72
C GLY A 34 19.88 10.14 -17.24
N VAL A 35 19.52 11.06 -16.35
CA VAL A 35 19.70 10.86 -14.91
C VAL A 35 18.58 9.95 -14.44
N VAL A 36 18.90 8.69 -14.14
CA VAL A 36 18.00 7.79 -13.45
C VAL A 36 17.86 8.32 -12.02
N MET A 37 16.62 8.67 -11.62
CA MET A 37 16.34 9.08 -10.25
C MET A 37 16.49 7.85 -9.36
N LYS A 38 17.43 7.89 -8.42
CA LYS A 38 17.56 6.90 -7.37
C LYS A 38 16.58 7.24 -6.25
N GLY A 39 15.92 6.23 -5.73
CA GLY A 39 14.99 6.39 -4.63
C GLY A 39 13.52 6.25 -5.04
N PHE A 40 12.65 6.18 -4.04
CA PHE A 40 11.21 5.96 -4.19
C PHE A 40 10.44 7.17 -3.65
N VAL A 41 9.59 7.78 -4.49
CA VAL A 41 8.72 8.92 -4.11
C VAL A 41 7.35 8.73 -4.74
N GLN A 42 6.39 8.24 -3.97
CA GLN A 42 4.98 8.07 -4.39
C GLN A 42 4.06 8.24 -3.18
N ASN A 43 2.76 8.37 -3.42
CA ASN A 43 1.76 8.30 -2.35
C ASN A 43 1.63 6.84 -1.90
N ILE A 44 2.22 6.51 -0.75
CA ILE A 44 2.25 5.15 -0.23
C ILE A 44 0.88 4.67 0.24
N GLU A 45 0.03 5.57 0.76
CA GLU A 45 -1.34 5.27 1.16
C GLU A 45 -2.15 4.80 -0.06
N ASP A 46 -2.10 5.56 -1.17
CA ASP A 46 -2.79 5.18 -2.42
C ASP A 46 -2.34 3.82 -2.94
N LEU A 47 -1.04 3.52 -2.84
CA LEU A 47 -0.50 2.24 -3.28
C LEU A 47 -0.95 1.10 -2.36
N ALA A 48 -0.91 1.29 -1.05
CA ALA A 48 -1.36 0.31 -0.08
C ALA A 48 -2.86 -0.01 -0.22
N ILE A 49 -3.71 1.01 -0.40
CA ILE A 49 -5.15 0.85 -0.57
C ILE A 49 -5.48 0.06 -1.85
N LYS A 50 -4.73 0.30 -2.93
CA LYS A 50 -4.93 -0.37 -4.23
C LYS A 50 -4.30 -1.77 -4.32
N ASN A 51 -3.42 -2.11 -3.39
CA ASN A 51 -2.79 -3.42 -3.39
C ASN A 51 -3.78 -4.51 -2.95
N ASP A 52 -3.92 -5.57 -3.74
CA ASP A 52 -4.72 -6.76 -3.42
C ASP A 52 -3.85 -8.00 -3.16
N ASP A 53 -2.54 -7.91 -3.38
CA ASP A 53 -1.61 -8.99 -3.13
C ASP A 53 -1.33 -9.17 -1.64
N PHE A 54 -1.21 -10.40 -1.20
CA PHE A 54 -0.81 -10.70 0.18
C PHE A 54 0.50 -10.02 0.55
N ARG A 55 1.50 -10.06 -0.35
CA ARG A 55 2.80 -9.38 -0.21
C ARG A 55 3.29 -8.90 -1.56
N GLN A 56 3.71 -7.65 -1.64
CA GLN A 56 4.40 -7.08 -2.80
C GLN A 56 5.59 -6.26 -2.34
N VAL A 57 6.81 -6.71 -2.65
CA VAL A 57 8.03 -5.93 -2.44
C VAL A 57 8.05 -4.80 -3.45
N LEU A 58 7.98 -3.57 -2.95
CA LEU A 58 7.82 -2.36 -3.76
C LEU A 58 9.16 -1.68 -4.08
N TYR A 59 10.06 -1.64 -3.10
CA TYR A 59 11.35 -1.00 -3.26
C TYR A 59 12.37 -1.53 -2.24
N THR A 60 13.55 -1.87 -2.71
CA THR A 60 14.64 -2.43 -1.89
C THR A 60 15.90 -1.59 -2.01
N THR A 61 16.41 -1.13 -0.88
CA THR A 61 17.75 -0.56 -0.76
C THR A 61 18.67 -1.54 -0.04
N LYS A 62 19.93 -1.17 0.20
CA LYS A 62 20.83 -2.01 1.00
C LYS A 62 20.48 -2.10 2.47
N GLN A 63 19.74 -1.12 3.01
CA GLN A 63 19.48 -0.96 4.45
C GLN A 63 18.01 -1.04 4.81
N CYS A 64 17.10 -0.87 3.86
CA CYS A 64 15.67 -0.98 4.12
C CYS A 64 14.91 -1.49 2.90
N GLN A 65 13.72 -2.00 3.14
CA GLN A 65 12.83 -2.55 2.12
C GLN A 65 11.38 -2.18 2.41
N LEU A 66 10.72 -1.60 1.42
CA LEU A 66 9.31 -1.20 1.48
C LEU A 66 8.45 -2.28 0.83
N VAL A 67 7.44 -2.74 1.56
CA VAL A 67 6.55 -3.84 1.15
C VAL A 67 5.11 -3.46 1.39
N LEU A 68 4.24 -3.74 0.41
CA LEU A 68 2.79 -3.63 0.54
C LEU A 68 2.21 -4.98 0.94
N MET A 69 1.15 -4.97 1.75
CA MET A 69 0.41 -6.17 2.12
C MET A 69 -1.10 -5.94 2.16
N ALA A 70 -1.84 -6.97 1.79
CA ALA A 70 -3.29 -7.03 1.95
C ALA A 70 -3.68 -8.35 2.63
N LEU A 71 -4.35 -8.25 3.76
CA LEU A 71 -4.87 -9.40 4.50
C LEU A 71 -6.38 -9.47 4.32
N LYS A 72 -6.90 -10.58 3.83
CA LYS A 72 -8.34 -10.83 3.73
C LYS A 72 -8.97 -10.83 5.13
N PRO A 73 -10.31 -10.69 5.25
CA PRO A 73 -10.99 -10.86 6.54
C PRO A 73 -10.60 -12.20 7.20
N LYS A 74 -10.18 -12.12 8.47
CA LYS A 74 -9.72 -13.26 9.30
C LYS A 74 -8.37 -13.87 8.86
N GLU A 75 -7.67 -13.29 7.92
CA GLU A 75 -6.32 -13.67 7.53
C GLU A 75 -5.27 -13.00 8.45
N GLU A 76 -4.11 -13.58 8.53
CA GLU A 76 -2.97 -13.11 9.31
C GLU A 76 -1.66 -13.28 8.52
N ILE A 77 -0.62 -12.57 8.90
CA ILE A 77 0.71 -12.81 8.31
C ILE A 77 1.32 -14.14 8.77
N GLY A 78 0.92 -14.63 9.93
CA GLY A 78 1.53 -15.76 10.64
C GLY A 78 2.50 -15.29 11.73
N ALA A 79 2.78 -16.14 12.69
CA ALA A 79 3.78 -15.84 13.72
C ALA A 79 5.19 -15.91 13.12
N GLU A 80 5.91 -14.80 13.13
CA GLU A 80 7.21 -14.63 12.49
C GLU A 80 8.25 -14.07 13.47
N VAL A 81 9.52 -14.36 13.22
CA VAL A 81 10.67 -13.74 13.92
C VAL A 81 11.69 -13.33 12.85
N HIS A 82 12.05 -12.07 12.79
CA HIS A 82 13.03 -11.56 11.83
C HIS A 82 14.30 -11.07 12.50
N LYS A 83 15.40 -11.05 11.76
CA LYS A 83 16.66 -10.40 12.15
C LYS A 83 16.65 -8.90 11.86
N SER A 84 15.59 -8.40 11.24
CA SER A 84 15.37 -7.01 10.89
C SER A 84 14.43 -6.36 11.90
N ASP A 85 14.65 -5.10 12.19
CA ASP A 85 13.57 -4.26 12.72
C ASP A 85 12.49 -4.14 11.67
N GLN A 86 11.23 -4.08 12.11
CA GLN A 86 10.11 -3.97 11.20
C GLN A 86 9.13 -2.89 11.67
N PHE A 87 8.67 -2.08 10.75
CA PHE A 87 7.63 -1.08 10.97
C PHE A 87 6.41 -1.42 10.14
N PHE A 88 5.22 -1.42 10.73
CA PHE A 88 3.96 -1.53 10.01
C PHE A 88 3.14 -0.26 10.15
N ARG A 89 2.41 0.09 9.09
CA ARG A 89 1.36 1.09 9.12
C ARG A 89 0.10 0.52 8.48
N VAL A 90 -1.01 0.59 9.22
CA VAL A 90 -2.33 0.19 8.72
C VAL A 90 -3.01 1.39 8.06
N GLU A 91 -3.44 1.22 6.80
CA GLU A 91 -4.18 2.25 6.05
C GLU A 91 -5.68 1.98 6.02
N VAL A 92 -6.09 0.70 5.98
CA VAL A 92 -7.51 0.30 5.97
C VAL A 92 -7.70 -0.94 6.84
N GLY A 93 -8.84 -1.03 7.51
CA GLY A 93 -9.25 -2.20 8.27
C GLY A 93 -8.98 -2.09 9.77
N THR A 94 -9.28 -3.17 10.47
CA THR A 94 -9.10 -3.31 11.93
C THR A 94 -8.58 -4.69 12.26
N GLY A 95 -7.76 -4.80 13.29
CA GLY A 95 -7.15 -6.08 13.65
C GLY A 95 -6.43 -6.05 14.97
N GLU A 96 -5.48 -6.96 15.12
CA GLU A 96 -4.60 -7.06 16.26
C GLU A 96 -3.15 -7.18 15.83
N ALA A 97 -2.26 -6.48 16.51
CA ALA A 97 -0.83 -6.77 16.53
C ALA A 97 -0.53 -7.65 17.76
N VAL A 98 0.22 -8.72 17.54
CA VAL A 98 0.67 -9.62 18.61
C VAL A 98 2.19 -9.53 18.69
N LEU A 99 2.74 -9.06 19.81
CA LEU A 99 4.18 -8.97 20.04
C LEU A 99 4.52 -9.80 21.29
N ASP A 100 5.33 -10.84 21.16
CA ASP A 100 5.68 -11.79 22.22
C ASP A 100 4.44 -12.26 23.01
N GLY A 101 3.34 -12.54 22.29
CA GLY A 101 2.08 -12.99 22.86
C GLY A 101 1.16 -11.90 23.40
N VAL A 102 1.61 -10.65 23.48
CA VAL A 102 0.78 -9.51 23.90
C VAL A 102 -0.04 -9.02 22.71
N ARG A 103 -1.37 -9.06 22.84
CA ARG A 103 -2.31 -8.61 21.80
C ARG A 103 -2.70 -7.16 22.01
N THR A 104 -2.59 -6.37 20.99
CA THR A 104 -2.98 -4.95 20.98
C THR A 104 -3.90 -4.68 19.78
N PRO A 105 -5.11 -4.13 19.98
CA PRO A 105 -5.98 -3.72 18.88
C PRO A 105 -5.32 -2.65 18.00
N ILE A 106 -5.46 -2.80 16.70
CA ILE A 106 -4.97 -1.84 15.68
C ILE A 106 -6.07 -1.52 14.66
N SER A 107 -5.98 -0.36 14.06
CA SER A 107 -6.91 0.12 13.04
C SER A 107 -6.19 1.04 12.06
N ALA A 108 -6.90 1.51 11.04
CA ALA A 108 -6.38 2.55 10.15
C ALA A 108 -5.74 3.69 10.95
N GLY A 109 -4.54 4.10 10.55
CA GLY A 109 -3.71 5.07 11.24
C GLY A 109 -2.76 4.49 12.30
N SER A 110 -2.93 3.22 12.72
CA SER A 110 -2.02 2.58 13.69
C SER A 110 -0.64 2.33 13.09
N ALA A 111 0.38 2.53 13.91
CA ALA A 111 1.76 2.12 13.63
C ALA A 111 2.19 1.03 14.62
N VAL A 112 2.94 0.04 14.12
CA VAL A 112 3.55 -1.00 14.95
C VAL A 112 5.04 -1.04 14.65
N VAL A 113 5.86 -0.99 15.69
CA VAL A 113 7.32 -1.18 15.58
C VAL A 113 7.67 -2.50 16.23
N VAL A 114 8.30 -3.37 15.48
CA VAL A 114 8.75 -4.69 15.93
C VAL A 114 10.27 -4.71 15.93
N PRO A 115 10.91 -4.75 17.11
CA PRO A 115 12.36 -4.92 17.18
C PRO A 115 12.81 -6.28 16.64
N ALA A 116 13.99 -6.34 16.07
CA ALA A 116 14.61 -7.59 15.64
C ALA A 116 14.59 -8.67 16.74
N GLY A 117 14.20 -9.89 16.39
CA GLY A 117 14.12 -11.02 17.31
C GLY A 117 12.80 -11.15 18.08
N VAL A 118 11.90 -10.16 18.00
CA VAL A 118 10.57 -10.26 18.64
C VAL A 118 9.65 -11.15 17.81
N ASN A 119 9.01 -12.12 18.46
CA ASN A 119 7.95 -12.90 17.82
C ASN A 119 6.73 -12.02 17.61
N HIS A 120 6.22 -11.96 16.39
CA HIS A 120 5.11 -11.06 16.08
C HIS A 120 4.15 -11.64 15.04
N ASN A 121 2.93 -11.09 15.05
CA ASN A 121 1.88 -11.38 14.06
C ASN A 121 0.98 -10.17 13.89
N ILE A 122 0.47 -9.97 12.69
CA ILE A 122 -0.62 -9.02 12.38
C ILE A 122 -1.81 -9.82 11.90
N ILE A 123 -2.94 -9.63 12.56
CA ILE A 123 -4.17 -10.38 12.34
C ILE A 123 -5.28 -9.44 11.91
N ASN A 124 -5.90 -9.67 10.77
CA ASN A 124 -7.11 -8.96 10.37
C ASN A 124 -8.31 -9.57 11.11
N THR A 125 -8.79 -8.93 12.16
CA THR A 125 -9.98 -9.36 12.90
C THR A 125 -11.28 -8.75 12.36
N GLY A 126 -11.17 -7.81 11.41
CA GLY A 126 -12.29 -7.12 10.78
C GLY A 126 -13.06 -7.96 9.75
N ASN A 127 -13.98 -7.29 9.05
CA ASN A 127 -14.84 -7.88 8.02
C ASN A 127 -14.52 -7.33 6.61
N VAL A 128 -13.52 -6.45 6.50
CA VAL A 128 -13.00 -5.90 5.24
C VAL A 128 -11.52 -6.23 5.13
N PRO A 129 -10.93 -6.24 3.93
CA PRO A 129 -9.48 -6.41 3.78
C PRO A 129 -8.71 -5.37 4.60
N MET A 130 -7.66 -5.81 5.30
CA MET A 130 -6.71 -4.91 5.94
C MET A 130 -5.63 -4.56 4.92
N LYS A 131 -5.43 -3.28 4.68
CA LYS A 131 -4.42 -2.74 3.79
C LYS A 131 -3.33 -2.09 4.62
N LEU A 132 -2.09 -2.45 4.37
CA LEU A 132 -0.97 -1.95 5.14
C LEU A 132 0.30 -1.91 4.30
N TYR A 133 1.28 -1.17 4.76
CA TYR A 133 2.65 -1.31 4.30
C TYR A 133 3.58 -1.58 5.47
N THR A 134 4.70 -2.19 5.16
CA THR A 134 5.74 -2.51 6.13
C THR A 134 7.11 -2.13 5.59
N LEU A 135 8.01 -1.77 6.50
CA LEU A 135 9.39 -1.46 6.21
C LEU A 135 10.30 -2.37 7.03
N TYR A 136 11.16 -3.12 6.37
CA TYR A 136 12.19 -3.92 7.00
C TYR A 136 13.52 -3.18 7.01
N ALA A 137 14.28 -3.28 8.07
CA ALA A 137 15.63 -2.75 8.21
C ALA A 137 16.53 -3.73 8.99
N PRO A 138 17.48 -4.43 8.31
CA PRO A 138 17.74 -4.50 6.86
C PRO A 138 16.65 -5.23 6.07
N PRO A 139 16.76 -5.30 4.72
CA PRO A 139 15.85 -6.04 3.84
C PRO A 139 15.69 -7.51 4.25
N ASN A 140 14.48 -8.03 4.08
CA ASN A 140 14.14 -9.41 4.43
C ASN A 140 13.82 -10.29 3.21
N HIS A 141 13.17 -9.70 2.19
CA HIS A 141 12.68 -10.40 1.01
C HIS A 141 13.54 -10.14 -0.22
N ARG A 142 13.47 -11.03 -1.22
CA ARG A 142 14.05 -10.79 -2.55
C ARG A 142 13.38 -9.58 -3.21
N ASP A 143 14.17 -8.75 -3.87
CA ASP A 143 13.66 -7.56 -4.57
C ASP A 143 12.59 -7.90 -5.61
N GLY A 144 11.51 -7.14 -5.64
CA GLY A 144 10.43 -7.26 -6.61
C GLY A 144 9.55 -8.50 -6.48
N VAL A 145 9.68 -9.31 -5.41
CA VAL A 145 8.82 -10.49 -5.22
C VAL A 145 7.37 -10.09 -4.98
N VAL A 146 6.45 -10.84 -5.57
CA VAL A 146 5.00 -10.70 -5.39
C VAL A 146 4.40 -12.05 -5.02
N HIS A 147 3.64 -12.10 -3.93
CA HIS A 147 2.83 -13.24 -3.53
C HIS A 147 1.36 -12.81 -3.53
N HIS A 148 0.57 -13.38 -4.42
CA HIS A 148 -0.85 -13.03 -4.54
C HIS A 148 -1.69 -13.54 -3.38
N THR A 149 -1.24 -14.64 -2.74
CA THR A 149 -1.90 -15.24 -1.59
C THR A 149 -0.90 -15.55 -0.48
N ARG A 150 -1.40 -15.76 0.74
CA ARG A 150 -0.60 -16.27 1.84
C ARG A 150 0.05 -17.62 1.52
N ALA A 151 -0.70 -18.50 0.85
CA ALA A 151 -0.20 -19.82 0.45
C ALA A 151 1.01 -19.72 -0.50
N ASP A 152 1.02 -18.74 -1.42
CA ASP A 152 2.18 -18.48 -2.28
C ASP A 152 3.40 -18.08 -1.46
N ALA A 153 3.20 -17.22 -0.45
CA ALA A 153 4.27 -16.79 0.42
C ALA A 153 4.83 -17.93 1.32
N GLU A 154 3.96 -18.80 1.79
CA GLU A 154 4.36 -19.98 2.60
C GLU A 154 5.08 -21.04 1.76
N ALA A 155 4.79 -21.13 0.46
CA ALA A 155 5.44 -22.06 -0.46
C ALA A 155 6.79 -21.57 -1.00
N ASP A 156 7.07 -20.28 -0.94
CA ASP A 156 8.30 -19.66 -1.45
C ASP A 156 9.30 -19.42 -0.30
N ASN A 157 10.43 -20.12 -0.32
CA ASN A 157 11.52 -19.92 0.64
C ASN A 157 12.48 -18.79 0.22
N GLU A 158 11.95 -17.71 -0.35
CA GLU A 158 12.74 -16.57 -0.80
C GLU A 158 13.29 -15.74 0.38
N HIS A 159 14.45 -15.18 0.18
CA HIS A 159 15.12 -14.26 1.12
C HIS A 159 15.86 -13.17 0.35
N PHE A 160 16.19 -12.08 1.03
CA PHE A 160 17.02 -11.04 0.46
C PHE A 160 18.36 -11.62 -0.02
N ASP A 161 18.64 -11.47 -1.31
CA ASP A 161 19.81 -12.03 -2.00
C ASP A 161 20.93 -10.99 -2.25
N GLY A 162 20.81 -9.81 -1.67
CA GLY A 162 21.74 -8.70 -1.84
C GLY A 162 21.44 -7.80 -3.04
N LYS A 163 20.44 -8.14 -3.87
CA LYS A 163 20.01 -7.30 -4.97
C LYS A 163 19.05 -6.21 -4.50
N THR A 164 19.16 -5.06 -5.13
CA THR A 164 18.35 -3.87 -4.81
C THR A 164 17.60 -3.40 -6.05
N THR A 165 16.57 -2.60 -5.85
CA THR A 165 15.83 -1.96 -6.95
C THR A 165 16.69 -0.96 -7.74
N GLU A 166 17.79 -0.48 -7.17
CA GLU A 166 18.73 0.50 -7.77
C GLU A 166 19.89 -0.16 -8.53
#